data_69839b718c562a39679ffef74338c4b4
#
_entry.id   69839b718c562a39679ffef74338c4b4
#
_cell.length_a   1.000
_cell.length_b   1.000
_cell.length_c   1.000
_cell.angle_alpha   90.00
_cell.angle_beta   90.00
_cell.angle_gamma   90.00
#
_symmetry.space_group_name_H-M   'P 1'
#
loop_
_entity.id
_entity.type
_entity.pdbx_description
1 polymer ?
#
loop_
_entity_poly.entity_id
_entity_poly.type
_entity_poly.pdbx_seq_one_letter_code
_entity_poly.pdbx_strand_id
1 'polypeptide(L)'
;MKNLFFLIFAFFFIVPVSSCQVLSNKEGKYTEADSLRGSLRKERAYDVLKYHLQVRVVPEDKFISGSNTITFRTKEKLPVMQVDLFENMKVDSIIRKGKKLQYKRKHNAVFVEFSNPLRKGKKDSIQFYYSGNPVVAERAPWDGGFVWSEDEKGNPWIAVAVQGTGASLWYPNKDHQSDEPNEVLSEIEVPTGLTNVSNGRLLGSEKLADGYTRWKWKVSNPINNYNVVVNIGKYAHFNDNFKDLDLDYYVLEYNLKKAKEQFEQVKPMMECFYEKMGPYPFPEDGFKLVETPYLGMEHQSAVAYGNHYMNGYLGNDLSGTGHGLSWDYIIIHESGHEWYGNSITSKDIADMWVHEGFTSYTEAIFVECEQGKENALEYLKGLRRNISNENPIIGDYGVNAEGSGDMYAKGANLLNTIRSIYKNDELWWQTLRDYTETFKHQTVTTQQVEDFFNEPIATNLQPVFDQYLRETAIPELQLKQEGATISFRWEADVQNFTMPVDVLIDGEEERLIPTENWQKLAGVKNIDAIEVKTEEFYVDVKKFGD
;
A
#
# COMPACT_ATOMS: atom_id res chain seq x y z
N MET A 1 -58.77 -32.18 2.12
CA MET A 1 -57.83 -31.52 3.02
C MET A 1 -56.42 -32.02 2.63
N LYS A 2 -55.66 -31.27 1.83
CA LYS A 2 -54.31 -31.61 1.45
C LYS A 2 -53.40 -30.56 2.09
N ASN A 3 -52.58 -30.98 3.03
CA ASN A 3 -51.56 -30.15 3.68
C ASN A 3 -50.39 -29.99 2.71
N LEU A 4 -50.12 -28.76 2.30
CA LEU A 4 -48.97 -28.37 1.51
C LEU A 4 -47.86 -27.87 2.48
N PHE A 5 -46.81 -28.69 2.66
CA PHE A 5 -45.62 -28.30 3.40
C PHE A 5 -44.75 -27.44 2.47
N PHE A 6 -44.58 -26.14 2.81
CA PHE A 6 -43.57 -25.29 2.21
C PHE A 6 -42.25 -25.54 2.93
N LEU A 7 -41.31 -26.19 2.24
CA LEU A 7 -39.90 -26.23 2.65
C LEU A 7 -39.26 -24.92 2.22
N ILE A 8 -38.94 -24.07 3.18
CA ILE A 8 -38.09 -22.88 2.96
C ILE A 8 -36.64 -23.37 2.94
N PHE A 9 -36.06 -23.44 1.75
CA PHE A 9 -34.62 -23.56 1.58
C PHE A 9 -33.97 -22.20 1.87
N ALA A 10 -33.38 -22.05 3.05
CA ALA A 10 -32.49 -20.96 3.34
C ALA A 10 -31.17 -21.20 2.56
N PHE A 11 -31.00 -20.52 1.45
CA PHE A 11 -29.70 -20.40 0.79
C PHE A 11 -28.81 -19.51 1.67
N PHE A 12 -27.94 -20.12 2.44
CA PHE A 12 -26.78 -19.42 2.98
C PHE A 12 -25.88 -19.08 1.79
N PHE A 13 -25.94 -17.84 1.33
CA PHE A 13 -24.87 -17.27 0.53
C PHE A 13 -23.65 -17.16 1.44
N ILE A 14 -22.76 -18.14 1.38
CA ILE A 14 -21.38 -17.97 1.79
C ILE A 14 -20.80 -17.00 0.74
N VAL A 15 -20.81 -15.71 1.05
CA VAL A 15 -19.99 -14.75 0.32
C VAL A 15 -18.55 -15.12 0.69
N PRO A 16 -17.72 -15.55 -0.24
CA PRO A 16 -16.31 -15.71 0.06
C PRO A 16 -15.83 -14.32 0.46
N VAL A 17 -15.32 -14.19 1.67
CA VAL A 17 -14.53 -13.03 2.07
C VAL A 17 -13.29 -13.10 1.20
N SER A 18 -13.35 -12.43 0.05
CA SER A 18 -12.17 -12.23 -0.78
C SER A 18 -11.25 -11.37 0.07
N SER A 19 -10.21 -11.97 0.63
CA SER A 19 -9.05 -11.24 1.09
C SER A 19 -8.72 -10.19 0.03
N CYS A 20 -8.39 -8.99 0.46
CA CYS A 20 -7.97 -7.90 -0.39
C CYS A 20 -6.68 -8.33 -1.10
N GLN A 21 -6.78 -9.10 -2.17
CA GLN A 21 -5.67 -9.46 -3.04
C GLN A 21 -5.66 -8.44 -4.17
N VAL A 22 -4.82 -7.43 -4.01
CA VAL A 22 -4.63 -6.38 -5.01
C VAL A 22 -4.06 -6.93 -6.30
N LEU A 23 -3.39 -8.09 -6.30
CA LEU A 23 -2.76 -8.64 -7.50
C LEU A 23 -2.77 -10.17 -7.53
N SER A 24 -2.88 -10.71 -8.73
CA SER A 24 -2.82 -12.14 -8.97
C SER A 24 -1.41 -12.68 -8.73
N ASN A 25 -1.26 -13.66 -7.83
CA ASN A 25 -0.09 -14.53 -7.80
C ASN A 25 0.08 -15.18 -9.18
N LYS A 26 1.10 -14.73 -9.92
CA LYS A 26 1.54 -15.43 -11.13
C LYS A 26 2.42 -16.58 -10.70
N GLU A 27 1.82 -17.73 -10.42
CA GLU A 27 2.60 -18.93 -10.22
C GLU A 27 3.49 -19.22 -11.44
N GLY A 28 4.77 -19.01 -11.28
CA GLY A 28 5.77 -19.90 -11.80
C GLY A 28 6.35 -19.69 -13.18
N LYS A 29 5.98 -18.70 -14.03
CA LYS A 29 6.77 -18.36 -15.24
C LYS A 29 6.64 -16.92 -15.62
N TYR A 30 7.67 -16.16 -15.27
CA TYR A 30 7.78 -14.76 -15.70
C TYR A 30 8.08 -14.69 -17.20
N THR A 31 7.46 -13.70 -17.85
CA THR A 31 7.63 -13.42 -19.27
C THR A 31 8.73 -12.37 -19.48
N GLU A 32 9.11 -12.15 -20.73
CA GLU A 32 9.99 -11.04 -21.08
C GLU A 32 9.35 -9.68 -20.75
N ALA A 33 8.02 -9.56 -20.84
CA ALA A 33 7.29 -8.35 -20.49
C ALA A 33 7.44 -8.02 -18.99
N ASP A 34 7.34 -9.03 -18.11
CA ASP A 34 7.53 -8.88 -16.67
C ASP A 34 8.97 -8.43 -16.35
N SER A 35 9.98 -9.05 -16.98
CA SER A 35 11.37 -8.64 -16.84
C SER A 35 11.65 -7.24 -17.41
N LEU A 36 11.00 -6.84 -18.49
CA LEU A 36 11.13 -5.48 -19.04
C LEU A 36 10.63 -4.42 -18.07
N ARG A 37 9.55 -4.72 -17.35
CA ARG A 37 8.96 -3.81 -16.37
C ARG A 37 9.68 -3.87 -15.03
N GLY A 38 9.93 -5.05 -14.48
CA GLY A 38 10.47 -5.22 -13.13
C GLY A 38 11.98 -5.04 -12.99
N SER A 39 12.78 -5.00 -14.08
CA SER A 39 14.24 -4.93 -13.98
C SER A 39 14.81 -3.53 -14.25
N LEU A 40 15.83 -3.16 -13.45
CA LEU A 40 16.60 -1.93 -13.62
C LEU A 40 17.77 -2.17 -14.59
N ARG A 41 17.48 -2.19 -15.88
CA ARG A 41 18.47 -2.37 -16.94
C ARG A 41 19.12 -1.05 -17.36
N LYS A 42 20.19 -1.11 -18.18
CA LYS A 42 20.95 0.08 -18.60
C LYS A 42 20.11 1.16 -19.32
N GLU A 43 19.02 0.77 -19.99
CA GLU A 43 18.10 1.69 -20.66
C GLU A 43 17.25 2.49 -19.66
N ARG A 44 17.21 2.06 -18.39
CA ARG A 44 16.59 2.74 -17.24
C ARG A 44 17.60 3.45 -16.33
N ALA A 45 18.87 3.61 -16.78
CA ALA A 45 19.91 4.29 -16.02
C ALA A 45 19.75 5.82 -16.03
N TYR A 46 18.57 6.28 -15.65
CA TYR A 46 18.23 7.69 -15.46
C TYR A 46 17.33 7.85 -14.22
N ASP A 47 17.29 9.05 -13.72
CA ASP A 47 16.56 9.52 -12.55
C ASP A 47 15.52 10.50 -13.03
N VAL A 48 14.26 10.26 -12.73
CA VAL A 48 13.17 11.17 -13.11
C VAL A 48 13.08 12.29 -12.09
N LEU A 49 13.17 13.53 -12.58
CA LEU A 49 13.10 14.70 -11.71
C LEU A 49 11.72 15.34 -11.70
N LYS A 50 10.99 15.24 -12.84
CA LYS A 50 9.68 15.87 -12.97
C LYS A 50 8.88 15.26 -14.10
N TYR A 51 7.57 15.11 -13.87
CA TYR A 51 6.56 14.96 -14.92
C TYR A 51 5.77 16.26 -15.11
N HIS A 52 5.45 16.59 -16.35
CA HIS A 52 4.43 17.58 -16.68
C HIS A 52 3.43 16.92 -17.63
N LEU A 53 2.31 16.52 -17.06
CA LEU A 53 1.20 15.87 -17.75
C LEU A 53 0.23 16.92 -18.28
N GLN A 54 -0.09 16.84 -19.56
CA GLN A 54 -1.14 17.64 -20.21
C GLN A 54 -2.05 16.66 -20.94
N VAL A 55 -3.22 16.38 -20.39
CA VAL A 55 -4.09 15.28 -20.85
C VAL A 55 -5.52 15.76 -20.98
N ARG A 56 -6.14 15.47 -22.13
CA ARG A 56 -7.57 15.61 -22.35
C ARG A 56 -8.25 14.27 -22.16
N VAL A 57 -9.34 14.29 -21.41
CA VAL A 57 -10.20 13.12 -21.15
C VAL A 57 -11.51 13.31 -21.88
N VAL A 58 -11.87 12.36 -22.73
CA VAL A 58 -13.12 12.35 -23.51
C VAL A 58 -14.00 11.20 -22.99
N PRO A 59 -14.93 11.48 -22.06
CA PRO A 59 -15.71 10.44 -21.39
C PRO A 59 -16.55 9.58 -22.35
N GLU A 60 -17.19 10.19 -23.34
CA GLU A 60 -18.07 9.50 -24.27
C GLU A 60 -17.36 8.40 -25.06
N ASP A 61 -16.08 8.63 -25.40
CA ASP A 61 -15.26 7.71 -26.18
C ASP A 61 -14.37 6.82 -25.30
N LYS A 62 -14.38 7.02 -23.96
CA LYS A 62 -13.43 6.42 -23.02
C LYS A 62 -11.98 6.59 -23.47
N PHE A 63 -11.67 7.77 -23.98
CA PHE A 63 -10.44 8.08 -24.69
C PHE A 63 -9.66 9.18 -23.98
N ILE A 64 -8.33 9.06 -24.01
CA ILE A 64 -7.42 10.10 -23.54
C ILE A 64 -6.38 10.46 -24.59
N SER A 65 -5.95 11.70 -24.60
CA SER A 65 -4.86 12.17 -25.47
C SER A 65 -4.10 13.29 -24.79
N GLY A 66 -2.80 13.37 -25.05
CA GLY A 66 -2.00 14.42 -24.46
C GLY A 66 -0.52 14.20 -24.56
N SER A 67 0.21 14.74 -23.61
CA SER A 67 1.65 14.57 -23.51
C SER A 67 2.12 14.49 -22.06
N ASN A 68 3.26 13.82 -21.86
CA ASN A 68 4.06 13.93 -20.65
C ASN A 68 5.44 14.49 -21.02
N THR A 69 5.84 15.61 -20.42
CA THR A 69 7.21 16.08 -20.48
C THR A 69 7.98 15.45 -19.31
N ILE A 70 8.83 14.48 -19.64
CA ILE A 70 9.68 13.75 -18.70
C ILE A 70 11.01 14.50 -18.59
N THR A 71 11.26 15.14 -17.46
CA THR A 71 12.56 15.75 -17.12
C THR A 71 13.33 14.77 -16.26
N PHE A 72 14.55 14.48 -16.65
CA PHE A 72 15.39 13.45 -16.03
C PHE A 72 16.85 13.82 -15.94
N ARG A 73 17.60 13.06 -15.13
CA ARG A 73 19.05 13.09 -15.02
C ARG A 73 19.62 11.70 -15.33
N THR A 74 20.58 11.61 -16.25
CA THR A 74 21.23 10.34 -16.57
C THR A 74 22.13 9.87 -15.42
N LYS A 75 21.97 8.64 -14.95
CA LYS A 75 22.84 8.00 -13.94
C LYS A 75 24.12 7.42 -14.58
N GLU A 76 24.04 7.08 -15.88
CA GLU A 76 25.15 6.58 -16.71
C GLU A 76 25.10 7.18 -18.13
N LYS A 77 26.02 6.75 -19.03
CA LYS A 77 25.92 7.06 -20.46
C LYS A 77 24.71 6.38 -21.06
N LEU A 78 23.76 7.14 -21.61
CA LEU A 78 22.46 6.68 -22.07
C LEU A 78 22.30 6.84 -23.58
N PRO A 79 22.54 5.80 -24.40
CA PRO A 79 22.26 5.80 -25.83
C PRO A 79 20.79 5.57 -26.17
N VAL A 80 20.10 4.78 -25.35
CA VAL A 80 18.68 4.42 -25.48
C VAL A 80 18.03 4.56 -24.11
N MET A 81 16.85 5.15 -24.08
CA MET A 81 16.05 5.35 -22.86
C MET A 81 14.79 4.51 -22.97
N GLN A 82 14.53 3.64 -21.98
CA GLN A 82 13.26 2.95 -21.87
C GLN A 82 12.27 3.86 -21.14
N VAL A 83 11.12 4.07 -21.76
CA VAL A 83 9.90 4.65 -21.16
C VAL A 83 8.79 3.61 -21.31
N ASP A 84 7.97 3.44 -20.30
CA ASP A 84 6.88 2.45 -20.34
C ASP A 84 5.59 3.13 -20.73
N LEU A 85 4.80 2.45 -21.56
CA LEU A 85 3.45 2.82 -21.97
C LEU A 85 2.76 1.57 -22.51
N PHE A 86 1.60 1.22 -22.00
CA PHE A 86 0.86 0.03 -22.45
C PHE A 86 0.59 0.05 -23.95
N GLU A 87 0.68 -1.11 -24.62
CA GLU A 87 0.68 -1.23 -26.08
C GLU A 87 -0.65 -0.83 -26.75
N ASN A 88 -1.76 -0.86 -26.00
CA ASN A 88 -3.04 -0.31 -26.45
C ASN A 88 -3.04 1.23 -26.55
N MET A 89 -2.08 1.90 -25.92
CA MET A 89 -1.88 3.33 -26.04
C MET A 89 -0.90 3.64 -27.18
N LYS A 90 -1.28 4.51 -28.08
CA LYS A 90 -0.47 4.89 -29.25
C LYS A 90 0.60 5.91 -28.88
N VAL A 91 1.82 5.72 -29.38
CA VAL A 91 2.88 6.74 -29.37
C VAL A 91 2.70 7.65 -30.58
N ASP A 92 2.27 8.88 -30.38
CA ASP A 92 2.06 9.84 -31.47
C ASP A 92 3.37 10.48 -31.92
N SER A 93 4.18 10.95 -30.98
CA SER A 93 5.54 11.41 -31.24
C SER A 93 6.34 11.58 -29.94
N ILE A 94 7.66 11.54 -30.07
CA ILE A 94 8.58 11.85 -28.97
C ILE A 94 9.49 12.97 -29.43
N ILE A 95 9.48 14.09 -28.74
CA ILE A 95 10.19 15.30 -29.14
C ILE A 95 11.28 15.62 -28.11
N ARG A 96 12.49 15.94 -28.58
CA ARG A 96 13.57 16.47 -27.77
C ARG A 96 14.16 17.69 -28.44
N LYS A 97 14.15 18.84 -27.75
CA LYS A 97 14.70 20.11 -28.30
C LYS A 97 14.13 20.43 -29.68
N GLY A 98 12.83 20.28 -29.89
CA GLY A 98 12.13 20.53 -31.16
C GLY A 98 12.38 19.49 -32.26
N LYS A 99 13.11 18.41 -31.99
CA LYS A 99 13.40 17.35 -32.98
C LYS A 99 12.69 16.06 -32.57
N LYS A 100 12.06 15.41 -33.55
CA LYS A 100 11.41 14.09 -33.36
C LYS A 100 12.51 13.03 -33.17
N LEU A 101 12.34 12.20 -32.13
CA LEU A 101 13.21 11.05 -31.86
C LEU A 101 12.64 9.79 -32.52
N GLN A 102 13.54 8.85 -32.82
CA GLN A 102 13.17 7.50 -33.22
C GLN A 102 12.99 6.65 -31.97
N TYR A 103 12.13 5.65 -32.07
CA TYR A 103 11.90 4.69 -31.02
C TYR A 103 11.60 3.29 -31.57
N LYS A 104 11.81 2.29 -30.76
CA LYS A 104 11.30 0.92 -30.95
C LYS A 104 10.37 0.59 -29.79
N ARG A 105 9.38 -0.22 -30.04
CA ARG A 105 8.45 -0.70 -29.00
C ARG A 105 8.57 -2.21 -28.90
N LYS A 106 8.58 -2.70 -27.66
CA LYS A 106 8.54 -4.12 -27.35
C LYS A 106 7.65 -4.30 -26.12
N HIS A 107 6.54 -5.01 -26.27
CA HIS A 107 5.49 -5.05 -25.27
C HIS A 107 5.13 -3.62 -24.82
N ASN A 108 5.02 -3.40 -23.51
CA ASN A 108 4.71 -2.08 -22.94
C ASN A 108 5.94 -1.15 -22.84
N ALA A 109 7.11 -1.56 -23.28
CA ALA A 109 8.34 -0.77 -23.23
C ALA A 109 8.59 -0.05 -24.56
N VAL A 110 8.87 1.27 -24.48
CA VAL A 110 9.23 2.15 -25.60
C VAL A 110 10.69 2.55 -25.44
N PHE A 111 11.53 2.09 -26.35
CA PHE A 111 12.96 2.35 -26.38
C PHE A 111 13.27 3.56 -27.26
N VAL A 112 13.53 4.72 -26.64
CA VAL A 112 13.79 6.00 -27.28
C VAL A 112 15.27 6.10 -27.63
N GLU A 113 15.61 6.26 -28.91
CA GLU A 113 16.98 6.29 -29.42
C GLU A 113 17.54 7.72 -29.47
N PHE A 114 18.72 7.94 -28.90
CA PHE A 114 19.44 9.21 -29.01
C PHE A 114 20.54 9.11 -30.07
N SER A 115 20.47 9.95 -31.12
CA SER A 115 21.50 10.01 -32.17
C SER A 115 22.91 10.23 -31.60
N ASN A 116 23.02 10.95 -30.51
CA ASN A 116 24.22 11.08 -29.70
C ASN A 116 23.91 10.66 -28.27
N PRO A 117 24.57 9.61 -27.75
CA PRO A 117 24.35 9.16 -26.38
C PRO A 117 24.47 10.29 -25.36
N LEU A 118 23.51 10.34 -24.41
CA LEU A 118 23.57 11.33 -23.34
C LEU A 118 24.70 10.97 -22.38
N ARG A 119 25.45 11.98 -21.93
CA ARG A 119 26.56 11.77 -20.97
C ARG A 119 25.98 11.55 -19.55
N LYS A 120 26.71 10.82 -18.72
CA LYS A 120 26.40 10.67 -17.29
C LYS A 120 26.23 12.05 -16.62
N GLY A 121 25.25 12.17 -15.71
CA GLY A 121 24.92 13.38 -14.97
C GLY A 121 24.18 14.46 -15.78
N LYS A 122 23.86 14.18 -17.06
CA LYS A 122 23.16 15.14 -17.93
C LYS A 122 21.70 15.29 -17.50
N LYS A 123 21.29 16.51 -17.15
CA LYS A 123 19.89 16.88 -17.04
C LYS A 123 19.33 17.19 -18.44
N ASP A 124 18.21 16.58 -18.80
CA ASP A 124 17.55 16.75 -20.11
C ASP A 124 16.04 16.50 -19.97
N SER A 125 15.30 16.67 -21.05
CA SER A 125 13.88 16.37 -21.12
C SER A 125 13.46 15.84 -22.48
N ILE A 126 12.44 14.99 -22.49
CA ILE A 126 11.69 14.57 -23.68
C ILE A 126 10.22 14.90 -23.46
N GLN A 127 9.53 15.30 -24.52
CA GLN A 127 8.07 15.44 -24.54
C GLN A 127 7.48 14.27 -25.31
N PHE A 128 6.71 13.45 -24.62
CA PHE A 128 6.15 12.22 -25.12
C PHE A 128 4.66 12.42 -25.37
N TYR A 129 4.23 12.49 -26.62
CA TYR A 129 2.83 12.61 -27.03
C TYR A 129 2.22 11.24 -27.24
N TYR A 130 1.03 11.04 -26.74
CA TYR A 130 0.33 9.77 -26.77
C TYR A 130 -1.19 9.94 -26.79
N SER A 131 -1.88 8.88 -27.22
CA SER A 131 -3.34 8.84 -27.25
C SER A 131 -3.85 7.40 -27.25
N GLY A 132 -5.09 7.19 -26.84
CA GLY A 132 -5.73 5.89 -26.91
C GLY A 132 -6.81 5.69 -25.86
N ASN A 133 -7.31 4.47 -25.81
CA ASN A 133 -8.27 4.02 -24.82
C ASN A 133 -7.49 3.24 -23.73
N PRO A 134 -7.32 3.77 -22.52
CA PRO A 134 -6.65 3.06 -21.46
C PRO A 134 -7.43 1.80 -21.07
N VAL A 135 -6.74 0.84 -20.48
CA VAL A 135 -7.36 -0.38 -19.95
C VAL A 135 -8.44 0.00 -18.96
N VAL A 136 -9.61 -0.62 -19.09
CA VAL A 136 -10.75 -0.44 -18.19
C VAL A 136 -10.65 -1.48 -17.07
N ALA A 137 -10.74 -1.04 -15.82
CA ALA A 137 -10.79 -1.94 -14.69
C ALA A 137 -12.15 -2.68 -14.66
N GLU A 138 -12.12 -3.98 -14.40
CA GLU A 138 -13.31 -4.82 -14.21
C GLU A 138 -13.72 -4.88 -12.74
N ARG A 139 -12.73 -4.84 -11.83
CA ARG A 139 -12.89 -4.94 -10.38
C ARG A 139 -11.95 -3.97 -9.67
N ALA A 140 -12.07 -2.65 -9.99
CA ALA A 140 -11.24 -1.65 -9.34
C ALA A 140 -11.40 -1.66 -7.80
N PRO A 141 -10.32 -1.43 -7.05
CA PRO A 141 -8.98 -1.10 -7.49
C PRO A 141 -8.09 -2.31 -7.84
N TRP A 142 -8.53 -3.54 -7.57
CA TRP A 142 -7.72 -4.76 -7.52
C TRP A 142 -7.12 -5.23 -8.85
N ASP A 143 -7.77 -4.94 -9.98
CA ASP A 143 -7.28 -5.37 -11.30
C ASP A 143 -6.57 -4.25 -12.07
N GLY A 144 -6.64 -3.04 -11.57
CA GLY A 144 -6.00 -1.85 -12.15
C GLY A 144 -6.59 -1.38 -13.47
N GLY A 145 -6.76 -0.08 -13.62
CA GLY A 145 -7.27 0.54 -14.84
C GLY A 145 -8.05 1.81 -14.61
N PHE A 146 -8.65 2.30 -15.69
CA PHE A 146 -9.63 3.38 -15.64
C PHE A 146 -11.00 2.83 -15.27
N VAL A 147 -11.68 3.52 -14.38
CA VAL A 147 -13.08 3.31 -14.05
C VAL A 147 -13.91 4.39 -14.74
N TRP A 148 -14.66 3.99 -15.75
CA TRP A 148 -15.59 4.87 -16.48
C TRP A 148 -17.00 4.60 -15.96
N SER A 149 -17.40 5.33 -14.93
CA SER A 149 -18.69 5.18 -14.25
C SER A 149 -19.55 6.42 -14.43
N GLU A 150 -20.77 6.33 -13.96
CA GLU A 150 -21.71 7.44 -13.80
C GLU A 150 -22.17 7.53 -12.35
N ASP A 151 -22.40 8.75 -11.88
CA ASP A 151 -22.99 8.98 -10.56
C ASP A 151 -24.52 8.68 -10.58
N GLU A 152 -25.17 8.74 -9.41
CA GLU A 152 -26.62 8.48 -9.28
C GLU A 152 -27.51 9.40 -10.16
N LYS A 153 -26.95 10.52 -10.66
CA LYS A 153 -27.64 11.49 -11.52
C LYS A 153 -27.27 11.31 -13.00
N GLY A 154 -26.49 10.28 -13.34
CA GLY A 154 -26.02 10.01 -14.70
C GLY A 154 -24.92 10.96 -15.19
N ASN A 155 -24.19 11.62 -14.29
CA ASN A 155 -23.03 12.40 -14.69
C ASN A 155 -21.78 11.51 -14.74
N PRO A 156 -20.83 11.77 -15.65
CA PRO A 156 -19.57 11.04 -15.66
C PRO A 156 -18.87 11.08 -14.30
N TRP A 157 -18.48 9.91 -13.80
CA TRP A 157 -17.72 9.73 -12.57
C TRP A 157 -16.56 8.77 -12.85
N ILE A 158 -15.37 9.35 -13.06
CA ILE A 158 -14.22 8.65 -13.63
C ILE A 158 -13.07 8.74 -12.65
N ALA A 159 -12.37 7.63 -12.47
CA ALA A 159 -11.18 7.57 -11.66
C ALA A 159 -10.18 6.55 -12.24
N VAL A 160 -8.96 6.53 -11.71
CA VAL A 160 -7.93 5.58 -12.09
C VAL A 160 -7.31 4.96 -10.84
N ALA A 161 -7.05 3.65 -10.88
CA ALA A 161 -6.30 2.93 -9.88
C ALA A 161 -5.35 1.97 -10.60
N VAL A 162 -4.04 2.05 -10.33
CA VAL A 162 -3.03 1.34 -11.13
C VAL A 162 -1.88 0.77 -10.30
N GLN A 163 -2.05 0.63 -9.00
CA GLN A 163 -1.08 -0.09 -8.16
C GLN A 163 -0.86 -1.50 -8.74
N GLY A 164 0.38 -1.98 -8.74
CA GLY A 164 0.74 -3.28 -9.30
C GLY A 164 0.63 -3.40 -10.81
N THR A 165 -0.52 -3.03 -11.41
CA THR A 165 -0.70 -3.01 -12.87
C THR A 165 0.21 -2.00 -13.54
N GLY A 166 0.38 -0.83 -12.91
CA GLY A 166 1.34 0.20 -13.30
C GLY A 166 0.75 1.41 -13.99
N ALA A 167 1.33 2.56 -13.67
CA ALA A 167 0.94 3.86 -14.18
C ALA A 167 1.10 4.00 -15.70
N SER A 168 1.96 3.21 -16.32
CA SER A 168 2.14 3.19 -17.77
C SER A 168 0.91 2.70 -18.55
N LEU A 169 -0.11 2.22 -17.83
CA LEU A 169 -1.43 1.93 -18.37
C LEU A 169 -2.09 3.18 -18.97
N TRP A 170 -1.83 4.38 -18.43
CA TRP A 170 -2.52 5.59 -18.88
C TRP A 170 -1.61 6.77 -19.25
N TYR A 171 -0.33 6.80 -18.78
CA TYR A 171 0.62 7.83 -19.20
C TYR A 171 2.03 7.27 -19.31
N PRO A 172 2.86 7.78 -20.26
CA PRO A 172 4.23 7.33 -20.42
C PRO A 172 5.10 7.77 -19.24
N ASN A 173 5.75 6.81 -18.56
CA ASN A 173 6.59 7.07 -17.40
C ASN A 173 7.71 6.02 -17.27
N LYS A 174 8.54 6.12 -16.23
CA LYS A 174 9.45 5.06 -15.81
C LYS A 174 8.74 4.22 -14.76
N ASP A 175 8.00 3.20 -15.21
CA ASP A 175 7.10 2.41 -14.38
C ASP A 175 7.86 1.40 -13.51
N HIS A 176 8.44 1.91 -12.42
CA HIS A 176 9.19 1.12 -11.43
C HIS A 176 9.25 1.89 -10.11
N GLN A 177 8.97 1.25 -8.99
CA GLN A 177 8.89 1.89 -7.67
C GLN A 177 10.20 2.54 -7.20
N SER A 178 11.35 2.11 -7.71
CA SER A 178 12.66 2.68 -7.32
C SER A 178 12.92 4.11 -7.78
N ASP A 179 12.01 4.75 -8.49
CA ASP A 179 12.20 6.08 -9.05
C ASP A 179 10.94 6.93 -8.94
N GLU A 180 11.00 7.91 -8.08
CA GLU A 180 9.92 8.85 -7.79
C GLU A 180 10.30 10.25 -8.31
N PRO A 181 9.50 10.86 -9.22
CA PRO A 181 9.71 12.24 -9.59
C PRO A 181 9.56 13.16 -8.37
N ASN A 182 10.48 14.14 -8.27
CA ASN A 182 10.44 15.11 -7.16
C ASN A 182 9.28 16.12 -7.28
N GLU A 183 8.67 16.23 -8.46
CA GLU A 183 7.56 17.15 -8.75
C GLU A 183 6.69 16.56 -9.87
N VAL A 184 5.39 16.69 -9.72
CA VAL A 184 4.43 16.44 -10.82
C VAL A 184 3.57 17.67 -11.02
N LEU A 185 3.50 18.16 -12.25
CA LEU A 185 2.51 19.15 -12.69
C LEU A 185 1.52 18.44 -13.60
N SER A 186 0.24 18.46 -13.25
CA SER A 186 -0.84 17.89 -14.07
C SER A 186 -1.80 18.98 -14.54
N GLU A 187 -2.07 19.01 -15.84
CA GLU A 187 -3.05 19.86 -16.49
C GLU A 187 -4.07 18.94 -17.19
N ILE A 188 -5.18 18.70 -16.56
CA ILE A 188 -6.21 17.76 -17.03
C ILE A 188 -7.40 18.52 -17.58
N GLU A 189 -7.72 18.27 -18.85
CA GLU A 189 -8.86 18.86 -19.54
C GLU A 189 -10.04 17.90 -19.51
N VAL A 190 -11.16 18.35 -18.95
CA VAL A 190 -12.42 17.61 -18.83
C VAL A 190 -13.58 18.45 -19.36
N PRO A 191 -14.71 17.86 -19.79
CA PRO A 191 -15.90 18.61 -20.19
C PRO A 191 -16.29 19.63 -19.13
N THR A 192 -16.64 20.85 -19.58
CA THR A 192 -17.02 21.94 -18.66
C THR A 192 -18.23 21.53 -17.82
N GLY A 193 -18.17 21.76 -16.53
CA GLY A 193 -19.15 21.31 -15.54
C GLY A 193 -18.72 20.09 -14.73
N LEU A 194 -17.61 19.45 -15.12
CA LEU A 194 -16.93 18.44 -14.32
C LEU A 194 -15.71 19.06 -13.63
N THR A 195 -15.38 18.53 -12.46
CA THR A 195 -14.15 18.84 -11.72
C THR A 195 -13.16 17.69 -11.89
N ASN A 196 -11.90 17.99 -12.15
CA ASN A 196 -10.81 17.01 -11.96
C ASN A 196 -10.09 17.30 -10.66
N VAL A 197 -9.93 16.27 -9.81
CA VAL A 197 -9.14 16.29 -8.58
C VAL A 197 -7.94 15.37 -8.76
N SER A 198 -6.75 15.89 -8.48
CA SER A 198 -5.47 15.16 -8.54
C SER A 198 -4.67 15.33 -7.24
N ASN A 199 -3.48 14.76 -7.22
CA ASN A 199 -2.52 14.86 -6.13
C ASN A 199 -2.00 16.29 -5.94
N GLY A 200 -1.54 16.61 -4.73
CA GLY A 200 -0.93 17.91 -4.41
C GLY A 200 -1.93 19.06 -4.30
N ARG A 201 -1.49 20.27 -4.67
CA ARG A 201 -2.29 21.50 -4.53
C ARG A 201 -2.91 21.94 -5.85
N LEU A 202 -4.17 22.39 -5.77
CA LEU A 202 -4.86 23.03 -6.89
C LEU A 202 -4.22 24.41 -7.19
N LEU A 203 -3.69 24.56 -8.40
CA LEU A 203 -3.17 25.85 -8.88
C LEU A 203 -4.25 26.73 -9.52
N GLY A 204 -5.37 26.13 -9.92
CA GLY A 204 -6.50 26.80 -10.54
C GLY A 204 -7.10 26.05 -11.70
N SER A 205 -8.12 26.63 -12.31
CA SER A 205 -8.78 26.08 -13.49
C SER A 205 -9.00 27.15 -14.55
N GLU A 206 -9.08 26.72 -15.81
CA GLU A 206 -9.26 27.58 -16.97
C GLU A 206 -10.31 27.00 -17.92
N LYS A 207 -11.37 27.75 -18.20
CA LYS A 207 -12.37 27.37 -19.21
C LYS A 207 -11.80 27.60 -20.61
N LEU A 208 -11.82 26.56 -21.43
CA LEU A 208 -11.37 26.60 -22.80
C LEU A 208 -12.53 26.91 -23.76
N ALA A 209 -12.22 27.47 -24.94
CA ALA A 209 -13.23 27.87 -25.91
C ALA A 209 -14.03 26.72 -26.53
N ASP A 210 -13.53 25.50 -26.44
CA ASP A 210 -14.08 24.28 -27.03
C ASP A 210 -14.97 23.44 -26.10
N GLY A 211 -15.40 24.02 -24.97
CA GLY A 211 -16.33 23.38 -24.04
C GLY A 211 -15.64 22.50 -22.98
N TYR A 212 -14.33 22.60 -22.85
CA TYR A 212 -13.56 21.92 -21.80
C TYR A 212 -13.11 22.91 -20.70
N THR A 213 -12.78 22.37 -19.55
CA THR A 213 -12.11 23.10 -18.44
C THR A 213 -10.81 22.37 -18.13
N ARG A 214 -9.71 23.11 -18.13
CA ARG A 214 -8.38 22.62 -17.75
C ARG A 214 -8.18 22.86 -16.25
N TRP A 215 -7.93 21.79 -15.51
CA TRP A 215 -7.60 21.80 -14.08
C TRP A 215 -6.10 21.60 -13.91
N LYS A 216 -5.46 22.46 -13.10
CA LYS A 216 -4.00 22.46 -12.89
C LYS A 216 -3.70 22.12 -11.45
N TRP A 217 -2.94 21.03 -11.25
CA TRP A 217 -2.52 20.55 -9.94
C TRP A 217 -1.01 20.41 -9.87
N LYS A 218 -0.43 20.57 -8.69
CA LYS A 218 1.01 20.44 -8.48
C LYS A 218 1.29 19.62 -7.23
N VAL A 219 2.10 18.57 -7.42
CA VAL A 219 2.77 17.83 -6.35
C VAL A 219 4.17 18.41 -6.17
N SER A 220 4.56 18.70 -4.95
CA SER A 220 5.83 19.34 -4.58
C SER A 220 6.81 18.40 -3.88
N ASN A 221 6.35 17.21 -3.50
CA ASN A 221 7.15 16.15 -2.87
C ASN A 221 7.39 14.98 -3.83
N PRO A 222 8.38 14.11 -3.55
CA PRO A 222 8.51 12.86 -4.30
C PRO A 222 7.21 12.06 -4.27
N ILE A 223 6.86 11.44 -5.40
CA ILE A 223 5.63 10.67 -5.55
C ILE A 223 5.84 9.44 -6.41
N ASN A 224 5.37 8.27 -5.96
CA ASN A 224 5.42 7.08 -6.79
C ASN A 224 4.52 7.23 -8.03
N ASN A 225 4.95 6.62 -9.14
CA ASN A 225 4.26 6.76 -10.43
C ASN A 225 2.78 6.32 -10.36
N TYR A 226 2.48 5.23 -9.65
CA TYR A 226 1.10 4.72 -9.56
C TYR A 226 0.16 5.64 -8.80
N ASN A 227 0.69 6.48 -7.93
CA ASN A 227 -0.08 7.45 -7.14
C ASN A 227 -0.58 8.64 -7.94
N VAL A 228 0.01 8.92 -9.12
CA VAL A 228 -0.44 10.04 -9.98
C VAL A 228 -1.78 9.71 -10.61
N VAL A 229 -2.82 10.48 -10.26
CA VAL A 229 -4.21 10.13 -10.58
C VAL A 229 -5.03 11.26 -11.16
N VAL A 230 -6.13 10.85 -11.76
CA VAL A 230 -7.27 11.69 -12.12
C VAL A 230 -8.53 11.16 -11.44
N ASN A 231 -9.29 12.07 -10.82
CA ASN A 231 -10.63 11.80 -10.30
C ASN A 231 -11.56 12.86 -10.87
N ILE A 232 -12.53 12.46 -11.68
CA ILE A 232 -13.38 13.35 -12.45
C ILE A 232 -14.83 13.10 -12.07
N GLY A 233 -15.54 14.15 -11.68
CA GLY A 233 -16.93 14.05 -11.29
C GLY A 233 -17.57 15.40 -11.02
N LYS A 234 -18.84 15.39 -10.62
CA LYS A 234 -19.51 16.57 -10.07
C LYS A 234 -19.28 16.68 -8.58
N TYR A 235 -18.05 17.06 -8.22
CA TYR A 235 -17.65 17.17 -6.82
C TYR A 235 -18.09 18.50 -6.18
N ALA A 236 -18.62 18.39 -4.94
CA ALA A 236 -18.60 19.44 -3.97
C ALA A 236 -17.29 19.39 -3.20
N HIS A 237 -16.75 20.53 -2.84
CA HIS A 237 -15.54 20.68 -2.04
C HIS A 237 -15.88 21.29 -0.69
N PHE A 238 -15.30 20.75 0.37
CA PHE A 238 -15.23 21.38 1.68
C PHE A 238 -13.86 21.10 2.30
N ASN A 239 -13.46 21.91 3.24
CA ASN A 239 -12.16 21.83 3.86
C ASN A 239 -12.25 21.93 5.38
N ASP A 240 -11.22 21.46 6.03
CA ASP A 240 -10.94 21.58 7.45
C ASP A 240 -9.42 21.76 7.64
N ASN A 241 -8.95 21.78 8.87
CA ASN A 241 -7.53 21.80 9.17
C ASN A 241 -7.22 20.97 10.41
N PHE A 242 -6.01 20.43 10.45
CA PHE A 242 -5.43 19.78 11.62
C PHE A 242 -4.04 20.37 11.86
N LYS A 243 -3.87 21.11 12.98
CA LYS A 243 -2.65 21.93 13.20
C LYS A 243 -2.43 22.86 11.98
N ASP A 244 -1.27 22.79 11.35
CA ASP A 244 -0.92 23.56 10.15
C ASP A 244 -1.18 22.81 8.83
N LEU A 245 -1.82 21.62 8.89
CA LEU A 245 -2.16 20.80 7.72
C LEU A 245 -3.56 21.12 7.21
N ASP A 246 -3.66 21.48 5.94
CA ASP A 246 -4.96 21.60 5.26
C ASP A 246 -5.53 20.21 4.96
N LEU A 247 -6.80 20.03 5.28
CA LEU A 247 -7.59 18.83 4.99
C LEU A 247 -8.66 19.22 3.97
N ASP A 248 -8.55 18.70 2.76
CA ASP A 248 -9.47 18.97 1.66
C ASP A 248 -10.31 17.74 1.32
N TYR A 249 -11.59 17.92 1.10
CA TYR A 249 -12.52 16.84 0.84
C TYR A 249 -13.32 17.10 -0.43
N TYR A 250 -13.26 16.16 -1.37
CA TYR A 250 -14.00 16.20 -2.63
C TYR A 250 -14.96 15.03 -2.70
N VAL A 251 -16.25 15.31 -2.69
CA VAL A 251 -17.30 14.30 -2.65
C VAL A 251 -18.42 14.63 -3.63
N LEU A 252 -19.20 13.65 -4.07
CA LEU A 252 -20.35 13.91 -4.91
C LEU A 252 -21.35 14.82 -4.17
N GLU A 253 -21.91 15.80 -4.85
CA GLU A 253 -22.71 16.88 -4.23
C GLU A 253 -23.81 16.36 -3.29
N TYR A 254 -24.47 15.25 -3.66
CA TYR A 254 -25.55 14.68 -2.86
C TYR A 254 -25.07 13.93 -1.63
N ASN A 255 -23.79 13.61 -1.53
CA ASN A 255 -23.17 12.92 -0.39
C ASN A 255 -22.54 13.90 0.62
N LEU A 256 -22.53 15.21 0.33
CA LEU A 256 -21.86 16.23 1.14
C LEU A 256 -22.20 16.16 2.65
N LYS A 257 -23.46 15.88 2.99
CA LYS A 257 -23.88 15.79 4.40
C LYS A 257 -23.26 14.56 5.06
N LYS A 258 -23.35 13.39 4.42
CA LYS A 258 -22.78 12.14 4.94
C LYS A 258 -21.26 12.25 5.11
N ALA A 259 -20.60 12.86 4.11
CA ALA A 259 -19.16 13.05 4.13
C ALA A 259 -18.72 13.92 5.30
N LYS A 260 -19.41 15.03 5.59
CA LYS A 260 -19.08 15.89 6.73
C LYS A 260 -19.21 15.17 8.08
N GLU A 261 -20.16 14.24 8.22
CA GLU A 261 -20.33 13.43 9.42
C GLU A 261 -19.23 12.34 9.50
N GLN A 262 -18.98 11.62 8.42
CA GLN A 262 -18.03 10.49 8.40
C GLN A 262 -16.57 10.95 8.52
N PHE A 263 -16.21 12.05 7.87
CA PHE A 263 -14.83 12.53 7.80
C PHE A 263 -14.38 13.28 9.08
N GLU A 264 -15.26 13.44 10.06
CA GLU A 264 -14.86 13.86 11.42
C GLU A 264 -13.82 12.90 12.03
N GLN A 265 -13.77 11.64 11.56
CA GLN A 265 -12.79 10.64 11.99
C GLN A 265 -11.34 10.96 11.58
N VAL A 266 -11.14 11.83 10.59
CA VAL A 266 -9.79 12.20 10.10
C VAL A 266 -8.96 12.90 11.20
N LYS A 267 -9.55 13.74 12.03
CA LYS A 267 -8.81 14.46 13.08
C LYS A 267 -8.28 13.55 14.20
N PRO A 268 -9.10 12.70 14.84
CA PRO A 268 -8.57 11.76 15.83
C PRO A 268 -7.55 10.77 15.21
N MET A 269 -7.74 10.34 13.97
CA MET A 269 -6.74 9.55 13.25
C MET A 269 -5.41 10.31 13.12
N MET A 270 -5.44 11.57 12.65
CA MET A 270 -4.23 12.39 12.53
C MET A 270 -3.55 12.62 13.88
N GLU A 271 -4.30 12.84 14.96
CA GLU A 271 -3.72 13.01 16.30
C GLU A 271 -2.97 11.74 16.75
N CYS A 272 -3.60 10.57 16.57
CA CYS A 272 -3.00 9.27 16.87
C CYS A 272 -1.73 9.03 16.05
N PHE A 273 -1.79 9.23 14.73
CA PHE A 273 -0.67 8.97 13.82
C PHE A 273 0.50 9.93 14.07
N TYR A 274 0.22 11.22 14.34
CA TYR A 274 1.27 12.17 14.73
C TYR A 274 1.99 11.77 16.02
N GLU A 275 1.25 11.24 17.01
CA GLU A 275 1.83 10.79 18.27
C GLU A 275 2.71 9.55 18.08
N LYS A 276 2.21 8.56 17.34
CA LYS A 276 2.84 7.23 17.24
C LYS A 276 3.89 7.15 16.13
N MET A 277 3.65 7.81 15.00
CA MET A 277 4.48 7.68 13.80
C MET A 277 5.18 8.99 13.39
N GLY A 278 4.80 10.13 13.97
CA GLY A 278 5.35 11.43 13.61
C GLY A 278 4.48 12.23 12.65
N PRO A 279 4.92 13.46 12.28
CA PRO A 279 4.13 14.38 11.46
C PRO A 279 3.75 13.82 10.09
N TYR A 280 2.62 14.30 9.56
CA TYR A 280 2.20 14.02 8.18
C TYR A 280 3.33 14.34 7.19
N PRO A 281 3.70 13.39 6.30
CA PRO A 281 4.93 13.53 5.52
C PRO A 281 4.87 14.54 4.37
N PHE A 282 3.68 14.95 3.90
CA PHE A 282 3.49 15.80 2.71
C PHE A 282 2.74 17.11 2.98
N PRO A 283 3.14 17.92 3.97
CA PRO A 283 2.38 19.13 4.36
C PRO A 283 2.26 20.17 3.23
N GLU A 284 3.25 20.24 2.32
CA GLU A 284 3.21 21.14 1.17
C GLU A 284 2.11 20.77 0.17
N ASP A 285 1.79 19.48 0.06
CA ASP A 285 0.79 18.95 -0.87
C ASP A 285 -0.61 18.83 -0.24
N GLY A 286 -0.70 18.90 1.11
CA GLY A 286 -1.93 18.77 1.88
C GLY A 286 -2.51 17.36 1.87
N PHE A 287 -3.49 17.13 2.72
CA PHE A 287 -4.20 15.85 2.79
C PHE A 287 -5.57 15.98 2.11
N LYS A 288 -5.96 14.99 1.31
CA LYS A 288 -7.28 14.96 0.68
C LYS A 288 -7.91 13.57 0.76
N LEU A 289 -9.24 13.55 1.00
CA LEU A 289 -10.08 12.41 0.67
C LEU A 289 -10.92 12.77 -0.57
N VAL A 290 -10.89 11.88 -1.55
CA VAL A 290 -11.62 12.06 -2.81
C VAL A 290 -12.58 10.89 -3.01
N GLU A 291 -13.88 11.15 -3.06
CA GLU A 291 -14.87 10.10 -3.30
C GLU A 291 -14.71 9.49 -4.69
N THR A 292 -14.58 8.17 -4.77
CA THR A 292 -14.30 7.43 -5.99
C THR A 292 -15.32 6.31 -6.23
N PRO A 293 -15.51 5.85 -7.50
CA PRO A 293 -16.41 4.76 -7.84
C PRO A 293 -15.87 3.36 -7.49
N TYR A 294 -14.85 3.27 -6.63
CA TYR A 294 -14.30 2.04 -6.08
C TYR A 294 -13.94 2.24 -4.61
N LEU A 295 -13.65 1.16 -3.89
CA LEU A 295 -13.62 1.10 -2.44
C LEU A 295 -12.63 2.08 -1.78
N GLY A 296 -11.37 2.06 -2.18
CA GLY A 296 -10.30 2.88 -1.63
C GLY A 296 -8.99 2.65 -2.35
N MET A 297 -8.04 3.56 -2.19
CA MET A 297 -6.66 3.47 -2.69
C MET A 297 -5.83 4.59 -2.09
N GLU A 298 -4.59 4.30 -1.79
CA GLU A 298 -3.65 5.14 -1.06
C GLU A 298 -3.02 6.27 -1.89
N HIS A 299 -3.69 6.81 -2.89
CA HIS A 299 -3.10 7.82 -3.76
C HIS A 299 -2.58 9.02 -2.97
N GLN A 300 -1.26 9.22 -2.95
CA GLN A 300 -0.56 10.24 -2.17
C GLN A 300 -1.24 11.60 -2.27
N SER A 301 -1.56 12.21 -1.13
CA SER A 301 -2.24 13.51 -1.00
C SER A 301 -3.58 13.63 -1.76
N ALA A 302 -4.17 12.51 -2.18
CA ALA A 302 -5.47 12.42 -2.87
C ALA A 302 -6.10 11.03 -2.64
N VAL A 303 -6.12 10.59 -1.39
CA VAL A 303 -6.62 9.28 -0.94
C VAL A 303 -8.02 9.04 -1.49
N ALA A 304 -8.18 7.92 -2.20
CA ALA A 304 -9.46 7.52 -2.79
C ALA A 304 -10.38 6.92 -1.73
N TYR A 305 -11.64 7.34 -1.72
CA TYR A 305 -12.63 6.93 -0.74
C TYR A 305 -13.91 6.43 -1.41
N GLY A 306 -14.32 5.21 -1.12
CA GLY A 306 -15.56 4.62 -1.65
C GLY A 306 -16.24 3.65 -0.67
N ASN A 307 -16.03 3.81 0.64
CA ASN A 307 -16.62 2.97 1.69
C ASN A 307 -18.11 3.29 1.99
N HIS A 308 -18.75 4.06 1.13
CA HIS A 308 -20.17 4.44 1.23
C HIS A 308 -20.55 5.12 2.56
N TYR A 309 -19.59 5.75 3.24
CA TYR A 309 -19.76 6.39 4.55
C TYR A 309 -20.22 5.41 5.65
N MET A 310 -19.65 4.19 5.63
CA MET A 310 -19.87 3.16 6.63
C MET A 310 -18.61 2.95 7.47
N ASN A 311 -18.79 2.63 8.75
CA ASN A 311 -17.71 2.12 9.58
C ASN A 311 -17.37 0.67 9.21
N GLY A 312 -16.17 0.21 9.56
CA GLY A 312 -15.64 -1.07 9.11
C GLY A 312 -15.34 -1.10 7.61
N TYR A 313 -15.02 -2.26 7.10
CA TYR A 313 -14.80 -2.54 5.67
C TYR A 313 -16.14 -2.86 5.01
N LEU A 314 -16.77 -1.88 4.36
CA LEU A 314 -18.13 -1.99 3.84
C LEU A 314 -19.12 -2.50 4.90
N GLY A 315 -19.02 -1.99 6.14
CA GLY A 315 -19.87 -2.39 7.25
C GLY A 315 -19.46 -3.68 7.97
N ASN A 316 -18.33 -4.29 7.60
CA ASN A 316 -17.84 -5.53 8.20
C ASN A 316 -16.56 -5.28 9.00
N ASP A 317 -16.33 -6.08 10.03
CA ASP A 317 -15.09 -6.11 10.79
C ASP A 317 -14.19 -7.24 10.28
N LEU A 318 -13.04 -6.88 9.67
CA LEU A 318 -12.08 -7.85 9.16
C LEU A 318 -11.43 -8.68 10.27
N SER A 319 -11.33 -8.15 11.49
CA SER A 319 -10.81 -8.88 12.64
C SER A 319 -11.85 -9.85 13.25
N GLY A 320 -13.14 -9.56 13.10
CA GLY A 320 -14.23 -10.31 13.70
C GLY A 320 -14.36 -10.18 15.21
N THR A 321 -13.66 -9.23 15.83
CA THR A 321 -13.69 -8.96 17.26
C THR A 321 -14.73 -7.92 17.66
N GLY A 322 -15.20 -7.13 16.68
CA GLY A 322 -16.10 -5.99 16.86
C GLY A 322 -15.36 -4.65 16.92
N HIS A 323 -14.05 -4.63 17.19
CA HIS A 323 -13.26 -3.41 17.33
C HIS A 323 -13.19 -2.60 16.03
N GLY A 324 -13.21 -3.26 14.86
CA GLY A 324 -13.19 -2.63 13.56
C GLY A 324 -14.50 -1.95 13.14
N LEU A 325 -15.59 -2.05 13.92
CA LEU A 325 -16.90 -1.46 13.56
C LEU A 325 -17.09 -0.03 14.09
N SER A 326 -16.19 0.48 14.92
CA SER A 326 -16.31 1.83 15.49
C SER A 326 -15.70 2.92 14.61
N TRP A 327 -14.96 2.57 13.57
CA TRP A 327 -14.26 3.47 12.67
C TRP A 327 -14.35 3.02 11.21
N ASP A 328 -14.09 3.95 10.28
CA ASP A 328 -14.10 3.70 8.84
C ASP A 328 -12.75 3.12 8.39
N TYR A 329 -12.77 1.87 7.96
CA TYR A 329 -11.58 1.14 7.54
C TYR A 329 -10.79 1.87 6.44
N ILE A 330 -11.49 2.37 5.41
CA ILE A 330 -10.84 3.03 4.28
C ILE A 330 -10.19 4.35 4.70
N ILE A 331 -10.81 5.12 5.59
CA ILE A 331 -10.19 6.35 6.10
C ILE A 331 -8.88 6.02 6.82
N ILE A 332 -8.88 5.03 7.72
CA ILE A 332 -7.72 4.73 8.56
C ILE A 332 -6.62 4.04 7.76
N HIS A 333 -6.95 2.98 7.02
CA HIS A 333 -6.00 2.20 6.24
C HIS A 333 -5.34 3.04 5.14
N GLU A 334 -6.13 3.60 4.23
CA GLU A 334 -5.60 4.35 3.09
C GLU A 334 -4.85 5.63 3.51
N SER A 335 -5.22 6.24 4.64
CA SER A 335 -4.47 7.37 5.18
C SER A 335 -3.16 6.94 5.86
N GLY A 336 -3.09 5.74 6.42
CA GLY A 336 -1.87 5.16 6.99
C GLY A 336 -0.77 5.01 5.94
N HIS A 337 -1.16 4.74 4.71
CA HIS A 337 -0.25 4.67 3.57
C HIS A 337 0.48 5.97 3.25
N GLU A 338 0.00 7.13 3.69
CA GLU A 338 0.75 8.38 3.53
C GLU A 338 2.13 8.28 4.20
N TRP A 339 2.24 7.57 5.33
CA TRP A 339 3.52 7.26 5.98
C TRP A 339 4.22 6.05 5.35
N TYR A 340 3.48 4.94 5.11
CA TYR A 340 4.02 3.65 4.66
C TYR A 340 3.43 3.25 3.30
N GLY A 341 4.22 3.39 2.24
CA GLY A 341 3.79 3.21 0.86
C GLY A 341 4.00 4.47 0.02
N ASN A 342 3.68 5.65 0.56
CA ASN A 342 3.86 6.92 -0.10
C ASN A 342 5.15 7.62 0.32
N SER A 343 5.36 7.86 1.63
CA SER A 343 6.59 8.49 2.12
C SER A 343 7.76 7.52 2.21
N ILE A 344 7.50 6.30 2.67
CA ILE A 344 8.46 5.21 2.68
C ILE A 344 7.96 4.16 1.71
N THR A 345 8.56 4.10 0.53
CA THR A 345 8.14 3.23 -0.56
C THR A 345 9.08 2.04 -0.69
N SER A 346 8.58 0.85 -0.98
CA SER A 346 9.43 -0.29 -1.34
C SER A 346 10.12 -0.03 -2.68
N LYS A 347 11.41 -0.36 -2.76
CA LYS A 347 12.21 -0.16 -3.96
C LYS A 347 11.84 -1.11 -5.10
N ASP A 348 11.37 -2.28 -4.77
CA ASP A 348 10.84 -3.27 -5.70
C ASP A 348 9.47 -3.72 -5.17
N ILE A 349 8.54 -4.01 -6.08
CA ILE A 349 7.19 -4.47 -5.71
C ILE A 349 7.21 -5.80 -4.93
N ALA A 350 8.29 -6.57 -5.03
CA ALA A 350 8.50 -7.77 -4.22
C ALA A 350 8.47 -7.48 -2.71
N ASP A 351 8.81 -6.26 -2.30
CA ASP A 351 8.86 -5.79 -0.91
C ASP A 351 7.57 -5.07 -0.47
N MET A 352 6.41 -5.33 -1.11
CA MET A 352 5.15 -4.65 -0.82
C MET A 352 4.68 -4.76 0.64
N TRP A 353 5.19 -5.72 1.41
CA TRP A 353 4.91 -5.80 2.85
C TRP A 353 5.31 -4.53 3.62
N VAL A 354 6.28 -3.77 3.09
CA VAL A 354 6.69 -2.46 3.64
C VAL A 354 5.55 -1.44 3.53
N HIS A 355 4.70 -1.55 2.50
CA HIS A 355 3.47 -0.76 2.40
C HIS A 355 2.38 -1.38 3.27
N GLU A 356 1.98 -2.59 2.97
CA GLU A 356 0.74 -3.20 3.45
C GLU A 356 0.83 -3.69 4.90
N GLY A 357 1.99 -4.26 5.28
CA GLY A 357 2.20 -4.75 6.64
C GLY A 357 2.27 -3.62 7.67
N PHE A 358 3.00 -2.54 7.34
CA PHE A 358 3.04 -1.36 8.20
C PHE A 358 1.71 -0.64 8.24
N THR A 359 1.02 -0.51 7.10
CA THR A 359 -0.30 0.15 7.07
C THR A 359 -1.36 -0.65 7.80
N SER A 360 -1.40 -1.98 7.64
CA SER A 360 -2.29 -2.82 8.46
C SER A 360 -1.96 -2.74 9.96
N TYR A 361 -0.71 -2.48 10.32
CA TYR A 361 -0.36 -2.20 11.71
C TYR A 361 -0.88 -0.83 12.18
N THR A 362 -1.03 0.17 11.29
CA THR A 362 -1.64 1.47 11.67
C THR A 362 -3.10 1.35 12.08
N GLU A 363 -3.82 0.36 11.56
CA GLU A 363 -5.18 0.03 12.02
C GLU A 363 -5.18 -0.33 13.50
N ALA A 364 -4.26 -1.22 13.92
CA ALA A 364 -4.10 -1.60 15.32
C ALA A 364 -3.60 -0.44 16.18
N ILE A 365 -2.72 0.41 15.65
CA ILE A 365 -2.28 1.66 16.32
C ILE A 365 -3.48 2.55 16.59
N PHE A 366 -4.39 2.71 15.62
CA PHE A 366 -5.60 3.50 15.79
C PHE A 366 -6.55 2.89 16.82
N VAL A 367 -6.75 1.56 16.79
CA VAL A 367 -7.51 0.85 17.84
C VAL A 367 -6.87 1.06 19.22
N GLU A 368 -5.53 1.03 19.33
CA GLU A 368 -4.84 1.31 20.59
C GLU A 368 -5.11 2.74 21.09
N CYS A 369 -5.07 3.73 20.21
CA CYS A 369 -5.36 5.13 20.57
C CYS A 369 -6.81 5.31 21.05
N GLU A 370 -7.77 4.71 20.38
CA GLU A 370 -9.20 4.91 20.65
C GLU A 370 -9.76 3.99 21.74
N GLN A 371 -9.25 2.76 21.84
CA GLN A 371 -9.85 1.71 22.65
C GLN A 371 -8.88 1.05 23.65
N GLY A 372 -7.57 1.38 23.56
CA GLY A 372 -6.54 0.84 24.43
C GLY A 372 -5.82 -0.41 23.88
N LYS A 373 -4.65 -0.69 24.47
CA LYS A 373 -3.72 -1.73 24.01
C LYS A 373 -4.31 -3.14 23.96
N GLU A 374 -5.11 -3.52 24.94
CA GLU A 374 -5.73 -4.85 25.01
C GLU A 374 -6.64 -5.09 23.79
N ASN A 375 -7.49 -4.11 23.45
CA ASN A 375 -8.37 -4.19 22.30
C ASN A 375 -7.61 -4.20 20.96
N ALA A 376 -6.47 -3.50 20.89
CA ALA A 376 -5.58 -3.55 19.72
C ALA A 376 -4.94 -4.93 19.54
N LEU A 377 -4.54 -5.59 20.62
CA LEU A 377 -4.03 -6.97 20.58
C LEU A 377 -5.11 -7.97 20.15
N GLU A 378 -6.34 -7.81 20.64
CA GLU A 378 -7.48 -8.63 20.19
C GLU A 378 -7.76 -8.41 18.70
N TYR A 379 -7.73 -7.16 18.23
CA TYR A 379 -7.91 -6.81 16.83
C TYR A 379 -6.85 -7.51 15.95
N LEU A 380 -5.56 -7.39 16.28
CA LEU A 380 -4.46 -8.05 15.57
C LEU A 380 -4.58 -9.57 15.57
N LYS A 381 -4.92 -10.15 16.72
CA LYS A 381 -5.17 -11.61 16.85
C LYS A 381 -6.33 -12.03 15.95
N GLY A 382 -7.40 -11.24 15.93
CA GLY A 382 -8.56 -11.47 15.06
C GLY A 382 -8.21 -11.46 13.57
N LEU A 383 -7.30 -10.57 13.12
CA LEU A 383 -6.85 -10.49 11.73
C LEU A 383 -6.12 -11.76 11.26
N ARG A 384 -5.56 -12.57 12.16
CA ARG A 384 -4.84 -13.83 11.81
C ARG A 384 -5.69 -14.82 11.04
N ARG A 385 -7.01 -14.77 11.18
CA ARG A 385 -7.94 -15.59 10.41
C ARG A 385 -7.89 -15.36 8.89
N ASN A 386 -7.31 -14.24 8.47
CA ASN A 386 -7.16 -13.86 7.07
C ASN A 386 -5.80 -14.29 6.50
N ILE A 387 -4.93 -14.93 7.30
CA ILE A 387 -3.61 -15.39 6.90
C ILE A 387 -3.73 -16.81 6.35
N SER A 388 -3.21 -17.05 5.15
CA SER A 388 -3.22 -18.36 4.51
C SER A 388 -1.98 -19.19 4.79
N ASN A 389 -0.82 -18.55 4.94
CA ASN A 389 0.49 -19.19 5.05
C ASN A 389 0.81 -20.19 3.91
N GLU A 390 0.33 -19.88 2.69
CA GLU A 390 0.56 -20.73 1.52
C GLU A 390 1.81 -20.33 0.72
N ASN A 391 2.10 -19.02 0.69
CA ASN A 391 3.24 -18.47 -0.04
C ASN A 391 3.96 -17.41 0.82
N PRO A 392 5.29 -17.20 0.59
CA PRO A 392 6.04 -16.16 1.28
C PRO A 392 5.45 -14.76 1.06
N ILE A 393 5.68 -13.87 2.02
CA ILE A 393 5.27 -12.47 1.93
C ILE A 393 6.09 -11.72 0.90
N ILE A 394 7.41 -11.98 0.82
CA ILE A 394 8.30 -11.35 -0.16
C ILE A 394 8.13 -12.05 -1.52
N GLY A 395 7.95 -11.24 -2.55
CA GLY A 395 7.83 -11.71 -3.93
C GLY A 395 9.18 -11.91 -4.63
N ASP A 396 9.13 -12.17 -5.94
CA ASP A 396 10.33 -12.33 -6.76
C ASP A 396 10.81 -10.99 -7.31
N TYR A 397 12.06 -10.64 -7.02
CA TYR A 397 12.65 -9.38 -7.42
C TYR A 397 12.92 -9.27 -8.93
N GLY A 398 12.77 -8.06 -9.48
CA GLY A 398 13.16 -7.73 -10.84
C GLY A 398 12.21 -8.25 -11.93
N VAL A 399 11.03 -8.71 -11.58
CA VAL A 399 10.01 -9.28 -12.49
C VAL A 399 8.61 -8.71 -12.31
N ASN A 400 8.48 -7.65 -11.53
CA ASN A 400 7.20 -7.02 -11.20
C ASN A 400 6.18 -8.02 -10.62
N ALA A 401 6.61 -8.75 -9.60
CA ALA A 401 5.77 -9.67 -8.83
C ALA A 401 5.82 -9.31 -7.35
N GLU A 402 4.68 -9.06 -6.79
CA GLU A 402 4.53 -8.92 -5.33
C GLU A 402 4.48 -10.30 -4.66
N GLY A 403 4.60 -10.33 -3.34
CA GLY A 403 4.45 -11.53 -2.54
C GLY A 403 2.99 -11.91 -2.30
N SER A 404 2.76 -12.74 -1.30
CA SER A 404 1.40 -13.19 -0.97
C SER A 404 0.59 -12.10 -0.28
N GLY A 405 -0.75 -12.21 -0.35
CA GLY A 405 -1.69 -11.34 0.38
C GLY A 405 -1.56 -11.45 1.90
N ASP A 406 -0.79 -12.38 2.43
CA ASP A 406 -0.46 -12.44 3.85
C ASP A 406 0.36 -11.23 4.31
N MET A 407 0.93 -10.45 3.38
CA MET A 407 1.67 -9.23 3.69
C MET A 407 0.90 -8.24 4.57
N TYR A 408 -0.42 -8.22 4.50
CA TYR A 408 -1.30 -7.40 5.34
C TYR A 408 -1.30 -7.92 6.80
N ALA A 409 -2.04 -8.96 7.06
CA ALA A 409 -2.30 -9.45 8.42
C ALA A 409 -1.06 -10.10 9.06
N LYS A 410 -0.27 -10.90 8.31
CA LYS A 410 0.96 -11.50 8.82
C LYS A 410 2.04 -10.44 9.03
N GLY A 411 2.14 -9.44 8.12
CA GLY A 411 3.04 -8.30 8.27
C GLY A 411 2.73 -7.48 9.53
N ALA A 412 1.47 -7.13 9.78
CA ALA A 412 1.06 -6.41 10.98
C ALA A 412 1.34 -7.21 12.28
N ASN A 413 1.06 -8.52 12.26
CA ASN A 413 1.35 -9.40 13.39
C ASN A 413 2.85 -9.62 13.62
N LEU A 414 3.69 -9.59 12.57
CA LEU A 414 5.14 -9.57 12.69
C LEU A 414 5.61 -8.31 13.43
N LEU A 415 5.14 -7.13 13.03
CA LEU A 415 5.49 -5.86 13.69
C LEU A 415 5.10 -5.86 15.16
N ASN A 416 3.92 -6.38 15.51
CA ASN A 416 3.51 -6.54 16.89
C ASN A 416 4.39 -7.55 17.67
N THR A 417 4.77 -8.66 17.03
CA THR A 417 5.72 -9.62 17.61
C THR A 417 7.07 -8.96 17.90
N ILE A 418 7.59 -8.15 16.97
CA ILE A 418 8.83 -7.38 17.19
C ILE A 418 8.67 -6.39 18.34
N ARG A 419 7.55 -5.65 18.43
CA ARG A 419 7.24 -4.78 19.57
C ARG A 419 7.30 -5.55 20.90
N SER A 420 6.73 -6.75 20.92
CA SER A 420 6.73 -7.60 22.12
C SER A 420 8.13 -8.12 22.46
N ILE A 421 8.99 -8.36 21.46
CA ILE A 421 10.42 -8.68 21.67
C ILE A 421 11.15 -7.49 22.28
N TYR A 422 10.88 -6.25 21.83
CA TYR A 422 11.42 -5.01 22.43
C TYR A 422 11.08 -4.89 23.92
N LYS A 423 9.88 -5.33 24.33
CA LYS A 423 9.38 -5.26 25.71
C LYS A 423 9.51 -3.86 26.35
N ASN A 424 9.47 -2.84 25.51
CA ASN A 424 9.58 -1.43 25.88
C ASN A 424 8.80 -0.59 24.89
N ASP A 425 7.57 -0.23 25.25
CA ASP A 425 6.68 0.54 24.37
C ASP A 425 7.21 1.94 24.05
N GLU A 426 7.92 2.59 25.00
CA GLU A 426 8.52 3.91 24.75
C GLU A 426 9.61 3.81 23.67
N LEU A 427 10.50 2.81 23.77
CA LEU A 427 11.52 2.56 22.75
C LEU A 427 10.88 2.18 21.40
N TRP A 428 9.82 1.35 21.40
CA TRP A 428 9.12 0.96 20.19
C TRP A 428 8.54 2.16 19.44
N TRP A 429 7.77 3.01 20.14
CA TRP A 429 7.18 4.19 19.53
C TRP A 429 8.24 5.20 19.09
N GLN A 430 9.33 5.33 19.82
CA GLN A 430 10.46 6.16 19.38
C GLN A 430 11.09 5.60 18.12
N THR A 431 11.37 4.28 18.08
CA THR A 431 11.92 3.62 16.88
C THR A 431 11.01 3.80 15.66
N LEU A 432 9.69 3.72 15.84
CA LEU A 432 8.74 3.91 14.73
C LEU A 432 8.77 5.35 14.20
N ARG A 433 8.82 6.35 15.09
CA ARG A 433 9.00 7.76 14.69
C ARG A 433 10.34 8.02 13.99
N ASP A 434 11.40 7.43 14.52
CA ASP A 434 12.75 7.56 13.93
C ASP A 434 12.82 6.88 12.56
N TYR A 435 12.10 5.76 12.37
CA TYR A 435 11.96 5.08 11.09
C TYR A 435 11.28 5.99 10.05
N THR A 436 10.15 6.61 10.41
CA THR A 436 9.44 7.51 9.52
C THR A 436 10.25 8.76 9.16
N GLU A 437 10.99 9.34 10.09
CA GLU A 437 11.84 10.51 9.83
C GLU A 437 13.08 10.15 9.01
N THR A 438 13.73 9.02 9.32
CA THR A 438 14.96 8.59 8.64
C THR A 438 14.73 8.26 7.18
N PHE A 439 13.64 7.58 6.87
CA PHE A 439 13.34 7.15 5.50
C PHE A 439 12.27 7.99 4.80
N LYS A 440 11.92 9.14 5.38
CA LYS A 440 10.98 10.09 4.77
C LYS A 440 11.32 10.37 3.31
N HIS A 441 10.36 10.21 2.41
CA HIS A 441 10.47 10.44 0.97
C HIS A 441 11.60 9.61 0.31
N GLN A 442 11.76 8.36 0.75
CA GLN A 442 12.77 7.45 0.21
C GLN A 442 12.20 6.10 -0.18
N THR A 443 12.85 5.48 -1.16
CA THR A 443 12.59 4.08 -1.49
C THR A 443 13.55 3.17 -0.71
N VAL A 444 13.03 2.16 -0.03
CA VAL A 444 13.78 1.24 0.82
C VAL A 444 13.70 -0.21 0.33
N THR A 445 14.64 -1.04 0.75
CA THR A 445 14.58 -2.49 0.60
C THR A 445 14.17 -3.12 1.93
N THR A 446 13.63 -4.34 1.89
CA THR A 446 13.36 -5.11 3.11
C THR A 446 14.58 -5.18 4.03
N GLN A 447 15.80 -5.39 3.50
CA GLN A 447 17.02 -5.43 4.32
C GLN A 447 17.29 -4.12 5.08
N GLN A 448 17.02 -2.97 4.47
CA GLN A 448 17.19 -1.68 5.17
C GLN A 448 16.18 -1.52 6.33
N VAL A 449 14.97 -2.05 6.16
CA VAL A 449 13.95 -2.08 7.22
C VAL A 449 14.38 -3.02 8.35
N GLU A 450 14.79 -4.24 8.02
CA GLU A 450 15.28 -5.25 8.97
C GLU A 450 16.46 -4.72 9.79
N ASP A 451 17.46 -4.15 9.13
CA ASP A 451 18.64 -3.56 9.78
C ASP A 451 18.23 -2.45 10.76
N PHE A 452 17.32 -1.57 10.34
CA PHE A 452 16.86 -0.45 11.16
C PHE A 452 16.17 -0.91 12.46
N PHE A 453 15.23 -1.85 12.36
CA PHE A 453 14.53 -2.36 13.55
C PHE A 453 15.39 -3.28 14.42
N ASN A 454 16.47 -3.82 13.88
CA ASN A 454 17.41 -4.65 14.63
C ASN A 454 18.41 -3.82 15.48
N GLU A 455 18.71 -2.57 15.06
CA GLU A 455 19.76 -1.73 15.70
C GLU A 455 19.45 -1.36 17.17
N PRO A 456 18.19 -0.99 17.55
CA PRO A 456 17.90 -0.47 18.89
C PRO A 456 18.01 -1.51 20.02
N ILE A 457 18.03 -2.80 19.71
CA ILE A 457 17.99 -3.88 20.72
C ILE A 457 19.14 -4.89 20.54
N ALA A 458 19.50 -5.55 21.64
CA ALA A 458 20.56 -6.56 21.61
C ALA A 458 20.12 -7.90 20.99
N THR A 459 18.82 -8.15 20.88
CA THR A 459 18.27 -9.37 20.28
C THR A 459 18.44 -9.31 18.77
N ASN A 460 19.04 -10.35 18.18
CA ASN A 460 19.12 -10.46 16.72
C ASN A 460 17.76 -10.83 16.14
N LEU A 461 17.13 -9.90 15.40
CA LEU A 461 15.82 -10.07 14.78
C LEU A 461 15.89 -10.74 13.40
N GLN A 462 17.08 -10.92 12.80
CA GLN A 462 17.17 -11.47 11.44
C GLN A 462 16.49 -12.84 11.29
N PRO A 463 16.65 -13.82 12.21
CA PRO A 463 15.92 -15.08 12.11
C PRO A 463 14.39 -14.91 12.19
N VAL A 464 13.93 -13.91 12.95
CA VAL A 464 12.50 -13.60 13.07
C VAL A 464 11.98 -13.05 11.74
N PHE A 465 12.66 -12.05 11.17
CA PHE A 465 12.28 -11.53 9.83
C PHE A 465 12.33 -12.64 8.76
N ASP A 466 13.37 -13.46 8.75
CA ASP A 466 13.49 -14.55 7.77
C ASP A 466 12.32 -15.52 7.86
N GLN A 467 11.94 -15.94 9.09
CA GLN A 467 10.83 -16.88 9.30
C GLN A 467 9.49 -16.32 8.86
N TYR A 468 9.18 -15.06 9.20
CA TYR A 468 7.86 -14.49 8.90
C TYR A 468 7.73 -14.00 7.46
N LEU A 469 8.81 -13.50 6.85
CA LEU A 469 8.77 -12.86 5.55
C LEU A 469 9.09 -13.82 4.39
N ARG A 470 9.98 -14.80 4.63
CA ARG A 470 10.54 -15.66 3.57
C ARG A 470 10.04 -17.11 3.64
N GLU A 471 9.53 -17.51 4.81
CA GLU A 471 8.94 -18.85 5.00
C GLU A 471 7.42 -18.76 5.14
N THR A 472 6.74 -19.85 4.84
CA THR A 472 5.28 -19.91 4.93
C THR A 472 4.82 -20.19 6.35
N ALA A 473 5.44 -21.15 7.05
CA ALA A 473 5.09 -21.48 8.43
C ALA A 473 5.43 -20.35 9.41
N ILE A 474 4.70 -20.28 10.51
CA ILE A 474 5.06 -19.48 11.68
C ILE A 474 5.79 -20.37 12.70
N PRO A 475 6.61 -19.80 13.61
CA PRO A 475 7.32 -20.62 14.57
C PRO A 475 6.35 -21.27 15.58
N GLU A 476 6.58 -22.56 15.90
CA GLU A 476 5.81 -23.33 16.88
C GLU A 476 6.63 -23.47 18.18
N LEU A 477 6.11 -22.93 19.29
CA LEU A 477 6.68 -23.18 20.61
C LEU A 477 6.24 -24.57 21.09
N GLN A 478 7.18 -25.48 21.17
CA GLN A 478 6.97 -26.83 21.68
C GLN A 478 7.28 -26.89 23.18
N LEU A 479 6.30 -27.34 23.96
CA LEU A 479 6.41 -27.59 25.39
C LEU A 479 6.26 -29.09 25.63
N LYS A 480 7.17 -29.72 26.36
CA LYS A 480 7.15 -31.16 26.63
C LYS A 480 7.25 -31.42 28.13
N GLN A 481 6.35 -32.27 28.65
CA GLN A 481 6.42 -32.76 30.01
C GLN A 481 6.83 -34.24 30.04
N GLU A 482 7.87 -34.57 30.77
CA GLU A 482 8.33 -35.94 31.08
C GLU A 482 8.44 -36.10 32.60
N GLY A 483 7.45 -36.70 33.21
CA GLY A 483 7.30 -36.78 34.66
C GLY A 483 7.22 -35.38 35.29
N ALA A 484 8.18 -35.02 36.14
CA ALA A 484 8.25 -33.69 36.78
C ALA A 484 9.13 -32.68 35.99
N THR A 485 9.62 -33.03 34.81
CA THR A 485 10.50 -32.16 34.02
C THR A 485 9.70 -31.59 32.88
N ILE A 486 9.73 -30.26 32.75
CA ILE A 486 9.21 -29.55 31.58
C ILE A 486 10.37 -29.04 30.75
N SER A 487 10.28 -29.19 29.46
CA SER A 487 11.22 -28.68 28.47
C SER A 487 10.52 -27.92 27.37
N PHE A 488 11.22 -26.97 26.75
CA PHE A 488 10.68 -26.13 25.69
C PHE A 488 11.72 -25.94 24.56
N ARG A 489 11.24 -25.70 23.33
CA ARG A 489 12.07 -25.34 22.18
C ARG A 489 11.24 -24.63 21.12
N TRP A 490 11.91 -24.03 20.14
CA TRP A 490 11.30 -23.66 18.87
C TRP A 490 11.34 -24.82 17.87
N GLU A 491 10.28 -24.96 17.09
CA GLU A 491 10.24 -25.62 15.80
C GLU A 491 9.99 -24.55 14.76
N ALA A 492 10.94 -24.37 13.78
CA ALA A 492 10.91 -23.32 12.77
C ALA A 492 11.64 -23.78 11.51
N ASP A 493 11.34 -23.17 10.35
CA ASP A 493 12.00 -23.51 9.08
C ASP A 493 13.40 -22.88 8.99
N VAL A 494 13.58 -21.71 9.59
CA VAL A 494 14.87 -20.99 9.63
C VAL A 494 15.84 -21.68 10.60
N GLN A 495 17.01 -22.05 10.11
CA GLN A 495 18.05 -22.71 10.92
C GLN A 495 18.59 -21.79 12.02
N ASN A 496 18.87 -22.36 13.19
CA ASN A 496 19.31 -21.66 14.39
C ASN A 496 18.32 -20.59 14.85
N PHE A 497 17.04 -20.83 14.62
CA PHE A 497 15.98 -19.91 15.03
C PHE A 497 15.99 -19.72 16.54
N THR A 498 15.94 -18.47 16.95
CA THR A 498 15.73 -18.05 18.33
C THR A 498 14.91 -16.78 18.35
N MET A 499 13.94 -16.74 19.24
CA MET A 499 13.07 -15.59 19.46
C MET A 499 12.63 -15.61 20.92
N PRO A 500 12.78 -14.52 21.68
CA PRO A 500 12.17 -14.40 23.01
C PRO A 500 10.66 -14.51 22.92
N VAL A 501 10.05 -15.14 23.90
CA VAL A 501 8.59 -15.22 24.04
C VAL A 501 8.19 -15.09 25.51
N ASP A 502 7.12 -14.34 25.77
CA ASP A 502 6.61 -14.18 27.12
C ASP A 502 5.52 -15.23 27.40
N VAL A 503 5.56 -15.77 28.59
CA VAL A 503 4.61 -16.78 29.09
C VAL A 503 4.12 -16.38 30.48
N LEU A 504 2.94 -16.83 30.87
CA LEU A 504 2.49 -16.82 32.25
C LEU A 504 2.73 -18.20 32.85
N ILE A 505 3.39 -18.29 34.00
CA ILE A 505 3.59 -19.51 34.75
C ILE A 505 2.92 -19.33 36.13
N ASP A 506 1.86 -20.10 36.38
CA ASP A 506 1.01 -19.91 37.56
C ASP A 506 0.51 -18.45 37.73
N GLY A 507 0.34 -17.73 36.60
CA GLY A 507 -0.10 -16.35 36.55
C GLY A 507 0.99 -15.28 36.65
N GLU A 508 2.25 -15.68 36.87
CA GLU A 508 3.40 -14.77 36.89
C GLU A 508 4.08 -14.74 35.52
N GLU A 509 4.43 -13.54 35.04
CA GLU A 509 5.04 -13.37 33.71
C GLU A 509 6.52 -13.74 33.73
N GLU A 510 6.92 -14.64 32.84
CA GLU A 510 8.32 -15.00 32.57
C GLU A 510 8.65 -14.85 31.08
N ARG A 511 9.89 -14.45 30.77
CA ARG A 511 10.43 -14.42 29.42
C ARG A 511 11.31 -15.63 29.16
N LEU A 512 10.90 -16.46 28.22
CA LEU A 512 11.71 -17.56 27.71
C LEU A 512 12.54 -17.10 26.52
N ILE A 513 13.72 -17.73 26.33
CA ILE A 513 14.58 -17.55 25.14
C ILE A 513 14.80 -18.95 24.53
N PRO A 514 13.78 -19.50 23.84
CA PRO A 514 13.89 -20.81 23.26
C PRO A 514 14.84 -20.81 22.04
N THR A 515 15.47 -21.96 21.83
CA THR A 515 16.25 -22.29 20.64
C THR A 515 15.64 -23.55 19.99
N GLU A 516 16.19 -24.03 18.91
CA GLU A 516 15.79 -25.31 18.30
C GLU A 516 16.06 -26.54 19.20
N ASN A 517 16.92 -26.39 20.19
CA ASN A 517 17.26 -27.47 21.13
C ASN A 517 16.38 -27.44 22.36
N TRP A 518 16.01 -28.64 22.86
CA TRP A 518 15.25 -28.75 24.10
C TRP A 518 15.99 -28.14 25.32
N GLN A 519 15.38 -27.17 25.95
CA GLN A 519 15.85 -26.48 27.15
C GLN A 519 14.91 -26.83 28.30
N LYS A 520 15.46 -27.05 29.51
CA LYS A 520 14.65 -27.37 30.68
C LYS A 520 14.12 -26.11 31.34
N LEU A 521 12.85 -26.14 31.68
CA LEU A 521 12.19 -25.10 32.47
C LEU A 521 12.26 -25.50 33.95
N ALA A 522 12.96 -24.70 34.74
CA ALA A 522 13.14 -24.98 36.19
C ALA A 522 11.90 -24.52 37.00
N GLY A 523 11.59 -25.25 38.06
CA GLY A 523 10.56 -24.83 39.03
C GLY A 523 9.11 -25.15 38.66
N VAL A 524 8.83 -25.47 37.39
CA VAL A 524 7.46 -25.75 36.89
C VAL A 524 7.25 -27.26 36.86
N LYS A 525 6.13 -27.71 37.42
CA LYS A 525 5.80 -29.15 37.53
C LYS A 525 4.63 -29.60 36.67
N ASN A 526 3.84 -28.66 36.17
CA ASN A 526 2.69 -28.93 35.35
C ASN A 526 2.73 -28.06 34.08
N ILE A 527 2.67 -28.67 32.92
CA ILE A 527 2.67 -27.99 31.62
C ILE A 527 1.43 -27.12 31.43
N ASP A 528 0.31 -27.47 32.07
CA ASP A 528 -0.93 -26.69 32.00
C ASP A 528 -0.86 -25.36 32.75
N ALA A 529 0.13 -25.21 33.68
CA ALA A 529 0.39 -23.95 34.35
C ALA A 529 1.07 -22.92 33.44
N ILE A 530 1.51 -23.31 32.24
CA ILE A 530 2.18 -22.43 31.27
C ILE A 530 1.15 -21.95 30.26
N GLU A 531 0.94 -20.64 30.21
CA GLU A 531 0.14 -19.96 29.18
C GLU A 531 1.07 -19.08 28.35
N VAL A 532 1.09 -19.28 27.04
CA VAL A 532 1.92 -18.48 26.10
C VAL A 532 1.13 -17.27 25.66
N LYS A 533 1.72 -16.07 25.74
CA LYS A 533 1.08 -14.80 25.38
C LYS A 533 0.93 -14.66 23.86
N THR A 534 0.09 -15.54 23.27
CA THR A 534 -0.11 -15.59 21.82
C THR A 534 -0.80 -14.35 21.26
N GLU A 535 -1.45 -13.53 22.06
CA GLU A 535 -1.99 -12.22 21.65
C GLU A 535 -0.86 -11.23 21.34
N GLU A 536 0.24 -11.29 22.06
CA GLU A 536 1.42 -10.44 21.84
C GLU A 536 2.38 -11.01 20.78
N PHE A 537 2.47 -12.34 20.68
CA PHE A 537 3.34 -13.06 19.75
C PHE A 537 2.53 -13.88 18.75
N TYR A 538 2.81 -13.73 17.46
CA TYR A 538 2.18 -14.54 16.43
C TYR A 538 2.92 -15.87 16.27
N VAL A 539 2.61 -16.82 17.12
CA VAL A 539 3.26 -18.14 17.19
C VAL A 539 2.21 -19.23 17.38
N ASP A 540 2.54 -20.43 16.95
CA ASP A 540 1.84 -21.64 17.34
C ASP A 540 2.39 -22.22 18.64
N VAL A 541 1.56 -22.96 19.34
CA VAL A 541 1.93 -23.60 20.61
C VAL A 541 1.52 -25.06 20.59
N LYS A 542 2.45 -25.95 20.89
CA LYS A 542 2.19 -27.38 20.96
C LYS A 542 2.67 -27.95 22.28
N LYS A 543 1.76 -28.56 23.03
CA LYS A 543 2.04 -29.22 24.28
C LYS A 543 2.06 -30.73 24.11
N PHE A 544 3.12 -31.37 24.59
CA PHE A 544 3.29 -32.82 24.66
C PHE A 544 3.28 -33.23 26.13
N GLY A 545 2.26 -33.98 26.58
CA GLY A 545 2.17 -34.57 27.91
C GLY A 545 2.19 -36.11 27.82
N ASP A 546 2.55 -36.79 28.93
CA ASP A 546 2.41 -38.24 29.07
C ASP A 546 0.93 -38.68 29.07
#